data_45829dbf3bf248b1f010ba2c93e852d8
#
_entry.id   45829dbf3bf248b1f010ba2c93e852d8
#
_cell.length_a   1.000
_cell.length_b   1.000
_cell.length_c   1.000
_cell.angle_alpha   90.00
_cell.angle_beta   90.00
_cell.angle_gamma   90.00
#
_symmetry.space_group_name_H-M   'P 1'
#
loop_
_entity.id
_entity.type
_entity.pdbx_description
1 polymer ?
#
loop_
_entity_poly.entity_id
_entity_poly.type
_entity_poly.pdbx_seq_one_letter_code
_entity_poly.pdbx_strand_id
1 'polypeptide(L)'
;MKTVGVVIPIYNVEKYLRECLDSVVNQTYKNLQVVLVNDGSTDENSLNIAKEYTLKDERFILFDKENGGQSTARNVGIEFFSKEYDFKNITQELKENSLVEFKLDNEDNPYNIYKIYKSSNFFKNKDELLNFKAPDIDYIIFLDSDDYWELNCIEECVPRMDGVEVVWFDSCSIFEEGFKKQWSSLLKLYDLHEGVIKSKVWLEYSINKKIYNFYFTWSGMIDFIYLKNIKLKFIDYIIHQDHHFGMLLFAKCKYIYIFPSSMHTYRIRSNSTINLSDSELQIHIPRYMQSIYDSFNINIKEAKEYYSSMSMFYVLKNCFNDKILMENRYNAYLLEKAFFKFICERCLRIFLLKR
;
A
#
# COMPACT_ATOMS: atom_id res chain seq x y z
N MET A 1 25.50 0.85 -0.86
CA MET A 1 24.34 1.57 -1.43
C MET A 1 23.10 0.96 -0.81
N LYS A 2 22.14 1.77 -0.38
CA LYS A 2 20.90 1.27 0.26
C LYS A 2 19.99 0.59 -0.74
N THR A 3 19.30 -0.48 -0.35
CA THR A 3 18.35 -1.19 -1.21
C THR A 3 16.92 -0.78 -0.85
N VAL A 4 16.13 -0.41 -1.84
CA VAL A 4 14.73 0.02 -1.64
C VAL A 4 13.78 -1.04 -2.17
N GLY A 5 12.90 -1.54 -1.30
CA GLY A 5 11.78 -2.39 -1.67
C GLY A 5 10.59 -1.56 -2.12
N VAL A 6 10.05 -1.85 -3.29
CA VAL A 6 8.85 -1.21 -3.84
C VAL A 6 7.73 -2.23 -3.86
N VAL A 7 6.53 -1.87 -3.38
CA VAL A 7 5.36 -2.75 -3.40
C VAL A 7 4.23 -2.09 -4.18
N ILE A 8 3.71 -2.80 -5.20
CA ILE A 8 2.68 -2.30 -6.12
C ILE A 8 1.52 -3.30 -6.16
N PRO A 9 0.38 -3.00 -5.49
CA PRO A 9 -0.84 -3.77 -5.62
C PRO A 9 -1.50 -3.52 -6.98
N ILE A 10 -1.95 -4.57 -7.65
CA ILE A 10 -2.53 -4.52 -8.99
C ILE A 10 -3.93 -5.14 -8.95
N TYR A 11 -4.96 -4.39 -9.35
CA TYR A 11 -6.32 -4.90 -9.52
C TYR A 11 -7.09 -4.10 -10.56
N ASN A 12 -7.36 -4.70 -11.74
CA ASN A 12 -8.16 -4.12 -12.83
C ASN A 12 -7.69 -2.71 -13.25
N VAL A 13 -6.41 -2.58 -13.61
CA VAL A 13 -5.73 -1.31 -13.93
C VAL A 13 -4.98 -1.31 -15.26
N GLU A 14 -5.36 -2.19 -16.18
CA GLU A 14 -4.67 -2.38 -17.47
C GLU A 14 -4.40 -1.06 -18.21
N LYS A 15 -5.31 -0.08 -18.10
CA LYS A 15 -5.21 1.23 -18.75
C LYS A 15 -4.03 2.08 -18.23
N TYR A 16 -3.67 1.93 -16.96
CA TYR A 16 -2.72 2.82 -16.26
C TYR A 16 -1.43 2.11 -15.87
N LEU A 17 -1.46 0.78 -15.78
CA LEU A 17 -0.38 -0.03 -15.21
C LEU A 17 0.96 0.19 -15.91
N ARG A 18 0.98 0.37 -17.23
CA ARG A 18 2.24 0.62 -17.96
C ARG A 18 2.90 1.93 -17.54
N GLU A 19 2.15 3.01 -17.43
CA GLU A 19 2.68 4.31 -16.99
C GLU A 19 3.23 4.24 -15.57
N CYS A 20 2.52 3.54 -14.66
CA CYS A 20 3.00 3.26 -13.32
C CYS A 20 4.33 2.52 -13.34
N LEU A 21 4.41 1.38 -14.02
CA LEU A 21 5.59 0.52 -14.05
C LEU A 21 6.77 1.19 -14.78
N ASP A 22 6.52 1.95 -15.83
CA ASP A 22 7.55 2.74 -16.52
C ASP A 22 8.17 3.77 -15.59
N SER A 23 7.39 4.41 -14.71
CA SER A 23 7.92 5.35 -13.72
C SER A 23 8.87 4.69 -12.72
N VAL A 24 8.68 3.39 -12.43
CA VAL A 24 9.54 2.61 -11.53
C VAL A 24 10.79 2.09 -12.26
N VAL A 25 10.64 1.54 -13.46
CA VAL A 25 11.76 1.06 -14.30
C VAL A 25 12.78 2.17 -14.56
N ASN A 26 12.26 3.37 -14.84
CA ASN A 26 13.06 4.54 -15.23
C ASN A 26 13.56 5.38 -14.04
N GLN A 27 13.31 4.98 -12.79
CA GLN A 27 13.89 5.68 -11.64
C GLN A 27 15.39 5.87 -11.81
N THR A 28 15.90 7.06 -11.46
CA THR A 28 17.35 7.36 -11.50
C THR A 28 18.13 6.51 -10.50
N TYR A 29 17.53 6.23 -9.34
CA TYR A 29 18.06 5.29 -8.35
C TYR A 29 17.83 3.84 -8.78
N LYS A 30 18.90 3.04 -8.96
CA LYS A 30 18.82 1.71 -9.58
C LYS A 30 18.73 0.53 -8.61
N ASN A 31 19.15 0.72 -7.35
CA ASN A 31 19.17 -0.38 -6.37
C ASN A 31 17.77 -0.63 -5.76
N LEU A 32 16.89 -1.15 -6.57
CA LEU A 32 15.49 -1.43 -6.27
C LEU A 32 15.20 -2.94 -6.28
N GLN A 33 14.25 -3.36 -5.45
CA GLN A 33 13.59 -4.67 -5.52
C GLN A 33 12.09 -4.42 -5.57
N VAL A 34 11.42 -4.88 -6.62
CA VAL A 34 10.03 -4.50 -6.91
C VAL A 34 9.13 -5.72 -6.80
N VAL A 35 8.14 -5.64 -5.93
CA VAL A 35 7.10 -6.66 -5.73
C VAL A 35 5.81 -6.17 -6.37
N LEU A 36 5.40 -6.84 -7.43
CA LEU A 36 4.07 -6.70 -8.02
C LEU A 36 3.15 -7.72 -7.37
N VAL A 37 1.95 -7.31 -6.97
CA VAL A 37 0.96 -8.21 -6.40
C VAL A 37 -0.33 -8.09 -7.18
N ASN A 38 -0.60 -9.04 -8.09
CA ASN A 38 -1.89 -9.15 -8.75
C ASN A 38 -2.91 -9.70 -7.76
N ASP A 39 -3.84 -8.86 -7.36
CA ASP A 39 -4.90 -9.16 -6.39
C ASP A 39 -6.15 -9.73 -7.07
N GLY A 40 -5.95 -10.75 -7.92
CA GLY A 40 -7.03 -11.43 -8.62
C GLY A 40 -7.72 -10.55 -9.66
N SER A 41 -6.96 -9.81 -10.47
CA SER A 41 -7.52 -9.01 -11.57
C SER A 41 -8.37 -9.87 -12.51
N THR A 42 -9.49 -9.31 -12.94
CA THR A 42 -10.47 -9.93 -13.84
C THR A 42 -10.52 -9.26 -15.22
N ASP A 43 -9.79 -8.15 -15.43
CA ASP A 43 -9.56 -7.56 -16.75
C ASP A 43 -8.61 -8.42 -17.58
N GLU A 44 -8.54 -8.15 -18.89
CA GLU A 44 -7.77 -9.00 -19.81
C GLU A 44 -6.26 -8.88 -19.63
N ASN A 45 -5.74 -7.72 -19.22
CA ASN A 45 -4.34 -7.38 -19.43
C ASN A 45 -3.54 -7.04 -18.17
N SER A 46 -4.14 -6.71 -17.03
CA SER A 46 -3.37 -6.32 -15.83
C SER A 46 -2.32 -7.37 -15.45
N LEU A 47 -2.71 -8.65 -15.36
CA LEU A 47 -1.78 -9.74 -15.06
C LEU A 47 -0.74 -9.93 -16.17
N ASN A 48 -1.13 -9.81 -17.45
CA ASN A 48 -0.22 -9.99 -18.58
C ASN A 48 0.83 -8.87 -18.64
N ILE A 49 0.43 -7.63 -18.40
CA ILE A 49 1.36 -6.49 -18.29
C ILE A 49 2.34 -6.72 -17.14
N ALA A 50 1.87 -7.14 -15.97
CA ALA A 50 2.74 -7.42 -14.83
C ALA A 50 3.76 -8.52 -15.14
N LYS A 51 3.36 -9.61 -15.84
CA LYS A 51 4.25 -10.66 -16.31
C LYS A 51 5.29 -10.15 -17.32
N GLU A 52 4.88 -9.28 -18.24
CA GLU A 52 5.78 -8.66 -19.23
C GLU A 52 6.90 -7.88 -18.56
N TYR A 53 6.57 -7.02 -17.58
CA TYR A 53 7.58 -6.24 -16.85
C TYR A 53 8.46 -7.13 -15.97
N THR A 54 7.89 -8.16 -15.33
CA THR A 54 8.66 -9.14 -14.55
C THR A 54 9.66 -9.90 -15.42
N LEU A 55 9.31 -10.20 -16.67
CA LEU A 55 10.23 -10.85 -17.61
C LEU A 55 11.36 -9.92 -18.06
N LYS A 56 11.04 -8.64 -18.32
CA LYS A 56 11.99 -7.66 -18.90
C LYS A 56 13.00 -7.10 -17.90
N ASP A 57 12.63 -7.05 -16.62
CA ASP A 57 13.44 -6.42 -15.59
C ASP A 57 13.61 -7.36 -14.39
N GLU A 58 14.84 -7.82 -14.18
CA GLU A 58 15.18 -8.77 -13.12
C GLU A 58 14.98 -8.24 -11.69
N ARG A 59 14.76 -6.95 -11.51
CA ARG A 59 14.41 -6.36 -10.22
C ARG A 59 13.00 -6.72 -9.77
N PHE A 60 12.12 -7.13 -10.68
CA PHE A 60 10.71 -7.41 -10.44
C PHE A 60 10.47 -8.87 -10.02
N ILE A 61 9.53 -9.07 -9.10
CA ILE A 61 8.89 -10.34 -8.77
C ILE A 61 7.37 -10.12 -8.75
N LEU A 62 6.60 -11.06 -9.27
CA LEU A 62 5.15 -10.97 -9.35
C LEU A 62 4.49 -12.08 -8.53
N PHE A 63 3.63 -11.70 -7.62
CA PHE A 63 2.71 -12.58 -6.90
C PHE A 63 1.33 -12.51 -7.52
N ASP A 64 0.74 -13.66 -7.84
CA ASP A 64 -0.62 -13.80 -8.34
C ASP A 64 -1.47 -14.50 -7.29
N LYS A 65 -2.49 -13.82 -6.74
CA LYS A 65 -3.27 -14.27 -5.60
C LYS A 65 -4.77 -14.05 -5.77
N GLU A 66 -5.56 -14.69 -4.91
CA GLU A 66 -7.00 -14.43 -4.80
C GLU A 66 -7.27 -12.99 -4.37
N ASN A 67 -8.34 -12.40 -4.91
CA ASN A 67 -8.73 -11.04 -4.54
C ASN A 67 -9.05 -10.94 -3.04
N GLY A 68 -8.32 -10.10 -2.34
CA GLY A 68 -8.45 -9.81 -0.91
C GLY A 68 -8.36 -8.32 -0.59
N GLY A 69 -8.25 -7.48 -1.61
CA GLY A 69 -8.14 -6.04 -1.48
C GLY A 69 -6.70 -5.55 -1.30
N GLN A 70 -6.54 -4.27 -1.43
CA GLN A 70 -5.26 -3.56 -1.44
C GLN A 70 -4.39 -3.83 -0.20
N SER A 71 -5.03 -4.00 0.98
CA SER A 71 -4.35 -4.32 2.23
C SER A 71 -3.61 -5.64 2.16
N THR A 72 -4.29 -6.70 1.71
CA THR A 72 -3.67 -8.03 1.60
C THR A 72 -2.54 -8.04 0.58
N ALA A 73 -2.71 -7.33 -0.54
CA ALA A 73 -1.66 -7.21 -1.55
C ALA A 73 -0.42 -6.47 -1.02
N ARG A 74 -0.59 -5.38 -0.26
CA ARG A 74 0.53 -4.69 0.38
C ARG A 74 1.21 -5.54 1.45
N ASN A 75 0.43 -6.31 2.23
CA ASN A 75 0.98 -7.23 3.22
C ASN A 75 1.82 -8.34 2.58
N VAL A 76 1.42 -8.89 1.43
CA VAL A 76 2.27 -9.83 0.67
C VAL A 76 3.66 -9.24 0.39
N GLY A 77 3.74 -7.97 0.00
CA GLY A 77 5.03 -7.30 -0.21
C GLY A 77 5.84 -7.13 1.07
N ILE A 78 5.21 -6.76 2.19
CA ILE A 78 5.86 -6.65 3.50
C ILE A 78 6.38 -8.03 3.95
N GLU A 79 5.57 -9.08 3.84
CA GLU A 79 5.91 -10.44 4.24
C GLU A 79 7.02 -11.03 3.38
N PHE A 80 7.00 -10.75 2.07
CA PHE A 80 8.09 -11.14 1.18
C PHE A 80 9.43 -10.57 1.65
N PHE A 81 9.53 -9.27 1.84
CA PHE A 81 10.75 -8.62 2.31
C PHE A 81 11.10 -8.98 3.77
N SER A 82 10.12 -9.38 4.57
CA SER A 82 10.34 -9.91 5.93
C SER A 82 10.85 -11.34 5.93
N LYS A 83 10.95 -12.00 4.76
CA LYS A 83 11.36 -13.39 4.58
C LYS A 83 10.41 -14.38 5.27
N GLU A 84 9.11 -14.06 5.27
CA GLU A 84 8.06 -14.91 5.85
C GLU A 84 7.63 -16.03 4.87
N TYR A 85 8.12 -16.04 3.63
CA TYR A 85 7.77 -17.00 2.60
C TYR A 85 8.92 -17.94 2.25
N ASP A 86 8.61 -19.23 2.17
CA ASP A 86 9.44 -20.27 1.57
C ASP A 86 8.95 -20.56 0.16
N PHE A 87 9.89 -20.72 -0.79
CA PHE A 87 9.57 -20.85 -2.21
C PHE A 87 9.90 -22.23 -2.73
N LYS A 88 8.93 -22.87 -3.38
CA LYS A 88 9.14 -24.11 -4.11
C LYS A 88 9.10 -23.84 -5.61
N ASN A 89 10.23 -24.03 -6.27
CA ASN A 89 10.29 -23.95 -7.71
C ASN A 89 9.43 -25.05 -8.36
N ILE A 90 8.57 -24.64 -9.32
CA ILE A 90 7.74 -25.55 -10.11
C ILE A 90 8.05 -25.51 -11.61
N THR A 91 9.04 -24.72 -12.02
CA THR A 91 9.51 -24.66 -13.40
C THR A 91 10.28 -25.94 -13.73
N GLN A 92 9.85 -26.65 -14.75
CA GLN A 92 10.48 -27.94 -15.16
C GLN A 92 11.82 -27.72 -15.86
N GLU A 93 11.91 -26.70 -16.71
CA GLU A 93 13.08 -26.40 -17.52
C GLU A 93 13.41 -24.91 -17.45
N LEU A 94 14.64 -24.57 -17.07
CA LEU A 94 15.12 -23.19 -17.04
C LEU A 94 15.52 -22.78 -18.47
N LYS A 95 14.75 -21.89 -19.09
CA LYS A 95 15.01 -21.29 -20.40
C LYS A 95 15.44 -19.85 -20.23
N GLU A 96 16.38 -19.39 -21.04
CA GLU A 96 16.73 -17.98 -21.09
C GLU A 96 15.53 -17.12 -21.52
N ASN A 97 15.45 -15.89 -20.99
CA ASN A 97 14.40 -14.93 -21.32
C ASN A 97 12.98 -15.50 -21.12
N SER A 98 12.77 -16.26 -20.04
CA SER A 98 11.49 -16.84 -19.67
C SER A 98 11.10 -16.45 -18.23
N LEU A 99 9.83 -16.65 -17.90
CA LEU A 99 9.40 -16.58 -16.50
C LEU A 99 9.60 -17.94 -15.84
N VAL A 100 10.24 -17.93 -14.68
CA VAL A 100 10.23 -19.06 -13.76
C VAL A 100 9.08 -18.93 -12.80
N GLU A 101 8.49 -20.06 -12.42
CA GLU A 101 7.31 -20.13 -11.56
C GLU A 101 7.66 -20.79 -10.24
N PHE A 102 7.16 -20.20 -9.15
CA PHE A 102 7.20 -20.74 -7.80
C PHE A 102 5.80 -20.89 -7.23
N LYS A 103 5.68 -21.76 -6.24
CA LYS A 103 4.59 -21.79 -5.27
C LYS A 103 5.16 -21.53 -3.88
N LEU A 104 4.31 -21.13 -2.96
CA LEU A 104 4.67 -21.16 -1.55
C LEU A 104 4.80 -22.60 -1.07
N ASP A 105 5.83 -22.86 -0.26
CA ASP A 105 6.05 -24.12 0.45
C ASP A 105 5.69 -24.01 1.95
N ASN A 106 5.12 -22.86 2.36
CA ASN A 106 4.60 -22.61 3.68
C ASN A 106 3.40 -23.52 3.96
N GLU A 107 3.25 -23.98 5.21
CA GLU A 107 2.04 -24.71 5.67
C GLU A 107 0.78 -23.84 5.55
N ASP A 108 0.94 -22.53 5.75
CA ASP A 108 -0.12 -21.53 5.71
C ASP A 108 0.01 -20.62 4.48
N ASN A 109 -1.09 -20.36 3.79
CA ASN A 109 -1.18 -19.43 2.66
C ASN A 109 -2.44 -18.56 2.83
N PRO A 110 -2.43 -17.62 3.79
CA PRO A 110 -3.62 -16.87 4.20
C PRO A 110 -4.18 -15.98 3.09
N TYR A 111 -3.35 -15.65 2.10
CA TYR A 111 -3.76 -14.80 0.98
C TYR A 111 -4.08 -15.59 -0.29
N ASN A 112 -4.10 -16.92 -0.25
CA ASN A 112 -4.31 -17.78 -1.42
C ASN A 112 -3.46 -17.36 -2.62
N ILE A 113 -2.13 -17.28 -2.41
CA ILE A 113 -1.17 -17.02 -3.48
C ILE A 113 -1.12 -18.24 -4.38
N TYR A 114 -1.49 -18.07 -5.64
CA TYR A 114 -1.57 -19.16 -6.62
C TYR A 114 -0.22 -19.48 -7.23
N LYS A 115 0.49 -18.42 -7.65
CA LYS A 115 1.77 -18.51 -8.35
C LYS A 115 2.63 -17.27 -8.08
N ILE A 116 3.93 -17.48 -8.22
CA ILE A 116 4.92 -16.42 -8.11
C ILE A 116 5.81 -16.51 -9.34
N TYR A 117 6.07 -15.36 -9.98
CA TYR A 117 6.83 -15.29 -11.22
C TYR A 117 8.08 -14.44 -11.03
N LYS A 118 9.19 -14.87 -11.60
CA LYS A 118 10.46 -14.15 -11.63
C LYS A 118 11.12 -14.35 -13.01
N SER A 119 11.89 -13.37 -13.49
CA SER A 119 12.70 -13.57 -14.71
C SER A 119 13.74 -14.66 -14.50
N SER A 120 13.88 -15.56 -15.48
CA SER A 120 14.95 -16.57 -15.50
C SER A 120 16.35 -15.91 -15.50
N ASN A 121 16.48 -14.71 -16.08
CA ASN A 121 17.72 -13.95 -16.17
C ASN A 121 18.27 -13.51 -14.81
N PHE A 122 17.42 -13.50 -13.77
CA PHE A 122 17.85 -13.23 -12.39
C PHE A 122 18.78 -14.33 -11.86
N PHE A 123 18.62 -15.58 -12.30
CA PHE A 123 19.32 -16.74 -11.76
C PHE A 123 20.51 -17.11 -12.63
N LYS A 124 21.71 -17.13 -12.06
CA LYS A 124 22.94 -17.52 -12.78
C LYS A 124 23.05 -19.02 -13.02
N ASN A 125 22.39 -19.80 -12.15
CA ASN A 125 22.44 -21.26 -12.21
C ASN A 125 21.21 -21.86 -11.49
N LYS A 126 21.12 -23.20 -11.58
CA LYS A 126 20.02 -23.96 -10.99
C LYS A 126 20.01 -23.93 -9.46
N ASP A 127 21.18 -23.80 -8.83
CA ASP A 127 21.28 -23.78 -7.35
C ASP A 127 20.70 -22.46 -6.80
N GLU A 128 20.96 -21.33 -7.44
CA GLU A 128 20.32 -20.05 -7.08
C GLU A 128 18.79 -20.11 -7.23
N LEU A 129 18.29 -20.79 -8.27
CA LEU A 129 16.86 -20.98 -8.48
C LEU A 129 16.23 -21.83 -7.37
N LEU A 130 16.88 -22.93 -6.97
CA LEU A 130 16.36 -23.85 -5.96
C LEU A 130 16.44 -23.28 -4.54
N ASN A 131 17.38 -22.36 -4.29
CA ASN A 131 17.61 -21.74 -3.00
C ASN A 131 17.14 -20.28 -2.98
N PHE A 132 16.23 -19.90 -3.86
CA PHE A 132 15.72 -18.53 -3.95
C PHE A 132 15.13 -18.07 -2.63
N LYS A 133 15.56 -16.88 -2.19
CA LYS A 133 15.05 -16.18 -0.99
C LYS A 133 14.81 -14.71 -1.31
N ALA A 134 13.93 -14.10 -0.55
CA ALA A 134 13.70 -12.68 -0.62
C ALA A 134 14.98 -11.88 -0.31
N PRO A 135 15.29 -10.83 -1.10
CA PRO A 135 16.43 -9.98 -0.86
C PRO A 135 16.26 -9.15 0.42
N ASP A 136 17.39 -8.73 0.99
CA ASP A 136 17.38 -7.74 2.06
C ASP A 136 17.12 -6.35 1.49
N ILE A 137 16.31 -5.57 2.19
CA ILE A 137 16.04 -4.17 1.88
C ILE A 137 16.29 -3.29 3.11
N ASP A 138 16.72 -2.04 2.87
CA ASP A 138 16.87 -1.03 3.92
C ASP A 138 15.58 -0.24 4.11
N TYR A 139 14.91 0.12 3.01
CA TYR A 139 13.72 0.96 3.00
C TYR A 139 12.61 0.30 2.20
N ILE A 140 11.35 0.63 2.53
CA ILE A 140 10.17 0.20 1.78
C ILE A 140 9.35 1.41 1.36
N ILE A 141 8.78 1.35 0.16
CA ILE A 141 7.88 2.36 -0.40
C ILE A 141 6.75 1.66 -1.16
N PHE A 142 5.55 2.27 -1.14
CA PHE A 142 4.37 1.75 -1.82
C PHE A 142 3.95 2.68 -2.96
N LEU A 143 3.46 2.11 -4.05
CA LEU A 143 2.90 2.86 -5.17
C LEU A 143 1.59 2.20 -5.61
N ASP A 144 0.53 2.96 -5.74
CA ASP A 144 -0.72 2.47 -6.31
C ASP A 144 -0.60 2.37 -7.83
N SER A 145 -1.14 1.30 -8.41
CA SER A 145 -0.88 0.92 -9.81
C SER A 145 -1.57 1.79 -10.87
N ASP A 146 -2.36 2.76 -10.45
CA ASP A 146 -2.95 3.80 -11.31
C ASP A 146 -2.25 5.17 -11.18
N ASP A 147 -1.24 5.26 -10.32
CA ASP A 147 -0.42 6.44 -10.06
C ASP A 147 1.00 6.29 -10.64
N TYR A 148 1.81 7.32 -10.55
CA TYR A 148 3.23 7.27 -10.95
C TYR A 148 4.10 8.25 -10.17
N TRP A 149 5.40 8.00 -10.17
CA TRP A 149 6.42 8.84 -9.51
C TRP A 149 7.19 9.71 -10.49
N GLU A 150 7.74 10.82 -9.98
CA GLU A 150 8.83 11.54 -10.63
C GLU A 150 10.06 10.63 -10.72
N LEU A 151 10.86 10.78 -11.79
CA LEU A 151 11.98 9.87 -12.08
C LEU A 151 13.08 9.87 -11.03
N ASN A 152 13.21 10.94 -10.25
CA ASN A 152 14.18 11.08 -9.16
C ASN A 152 13.57 10.84 -7.77
N CYS A 153 12.35 10.37 -7.67
CA CYS A 153 11.64 10.23 -6.39
C CYS A 153 12.45 9.44 -5.36
N ILE A 154 12.94 8.27 -5.73
CA ILE A 154 13.68 7.42 -4.79
C ILE A 154 15.09 7.99 -4.51
N GLU A 155 15.76 8.55 -5.51
CA GLU A 155 17.06 9.20 -5.35
C GLU A 155 17.01 10.37 -4.36
N GLU A 156 15.92 11.14 -4.37
CA GLU A 156 15.70 12.24 -3.44
C GLU A 156 15.33 11.73 -2.01
N CYS A 157 14.60 10.62 -1.92
CA CYS A 157 14.19 10.08 -0.61
C CYS A 157 15.35 9.42 0.15
N VAL A 158 16.20 8.64 -0.53
CA VAL A 158 17.22 7.81 0.13
C VAL A 158 18.17 8.62 1.03
N PRO A 159 18.77 9.75 0.62
CA PRO A 159 19.62 10.53 1.52
C PRO A 159 18.86 11.17 2.69
N ARG A 160 17.56 11.43 2.54
CA ARG A 160 16.71 12.01 3.57
C ARG A 160 16.25 11.01 4.63
N MET A 161 16.48 9.72 4.40
CA MET A 161 16.22 8.65 5.39
C MET A 161 17.29 8.58 6.49
N ASP A 162 18.36 9.36 6.41
CA ASP A 162 19.40 9.34 7.42
C ASP A 162 18.90 9.84 8.78
N GLY A 163 18.89 8.96 9.78
CA GLY A 163 18.46 9.27 11.15
C GLY A 163 16.97 9.47 11.35
N VAL A 164 16.11 9.10 10.38
CA VAL A 164 14.66 9.16 10.51
C VAL A 164 14.00 7.81 10.14
N GLU A 165 12.81 7.59 10.64
CA GLU A 165 12.04 6.37 10.32
C GLU A 165 11.15 6.54 9.09
N VAL A 166 10.78 7.76 8.75
CA VAL A 166 9.87 8.07 7.63
C VAL A 166 10.33 9.34 6.91
N VAL A 167 10.37 9.30 5.59
CA VAL A 167 10.38 10.48 4.73
C VAL A 167 8.97 10.66 4.16
N TRP A 168 8.36 11.81 4.38
CA TRP A 168 7.03 12.14 3.87
C TRP A 168 7.15 13.22 2.81
N PHE A 169 6.88 12.87 1.55
CA PHE A 169 6.89 13.79 0.41
C PHE A 169 5.48 14.20 -0.03
N ASP A 170 5.41 15.25 -0.83
CA ASP A 170 4.15 15.76 -1.36
C ASP A 170 3.70 15.01 -2.63
N SER A 171 2.42 15.19 -2.96
CA SER A 171 1.81 14.64 -4.17
C SER A 171 1.09 15.75 -4.93
N CYS A 172 1.13 15.69 -6.27
CA CYS A 172 0.21 16.41 -7.13
C CYS A 172 -0.93 15.50 -7.59
N SER A 173 -1.94 16.04 -8.26
CA SER A 173 -3.02 15.24 -8.83
C SER A 173 -3.25 15.56 -10.28
N ILE A 174 -3.61 14.52 -11.04
CA ILE A 174 -4.15 14.65 -12.39
C ILE A 174 -5.59 14.12 -12.41
N PHE A 175 -6.40 14.70 -13.26
CA PHE A 175 -7.82 14.36 -13.39
C PHE A 175 -8.07 13.71 -14.74
N GLU A 176 -8.76 12.57 -14.73
CA GLU A 176 -9.30 12.01 -15.96
C GLU A 176 -10.38 12.93 -16.55
N GLU A 177 -10.57 12.90 -17.89
CA GLU A 177 -11.55 13.75 -18.55
C GLU A 177 -12.94 13.64 -17.91
N GLY A 178 -13.56 14.79 -17.65
CA GLY A 178 -14.87 14.89 -17.00
C GLY A 178 -14.84 15.10 -15.49
N PHE A 179 -13.69 14.93 -14.83
CA PHE A 179 -13.53 15.20 -13.40
C PHE A 179 -13.07 16.65 -13.16
N LYS A 180 -13.86 17.40 -12.37
CA LYS A 180 -13.48 18.71 -11.82
C LYS A 180 -13.67 18.66 -10.32
N LYS A 181 -12.66 18.20 -9.58
CA LYS A 181 -12.67 18.20 -8.11
C LYS A 181 -11.45 18.97 -7.62
N GLN A 182 -11.66 19.92 -6.72
CA GLN A 182 -10.54 20.53 -6.03
C GLN A 182 -9.92 19.48 -5.10
N TRP A 183 -8.63 19.18 -5.28
CA TRP A 183 -7.87 18.27 -4.46
C TRP A 183 -6.63 18.97 -3.88
N SER A 184 -6.31 18.65 -2.66
CA SER A 184 -5.09 19.09 -2.00
C SER A 184 -4.48 17.90 -1.27
N SER A 185 -3.18 17.76 -1.37
CA SER A 185 -2.46 16.73 -0.63
C SER A 185 -2.55 16.98 0.89
N LEU A 186 -2.38 15.91 1.67
CA LEU A 186 -2.31 16.06 3.12
C LEU A 186 -1.15 16.96 3.55
N LEU A 187 0.01 16.80 2.94
CA LEU A 187 1.19 17.58 3.33
C LEU A 187 0.97 19.09 3.14
N LYS A 188 0.28 19.50 2.07
CA LYS A 188 -0.14 20.90 1.88
C LYS A 188 -1.08 21.40 2.96
N LEU A 189 -1.99 20.54 3.46
CA LEU A 189 -2.90 20.93 4.56
C LEU A 189 -2.14 21.14 5.87
N TYR A 190 -1.09 20.37 6.11
CA TYR A 190 -0.21 20.55 7.27
C TYR A 190 0.65 21.82 7.16
N ASP A 191 1.00 22.25 5.94
CA ASP A 191 1.80 23.45 5.68
C ASP A 191 3.12 23.42 6.48
N LEU A 192 3.79 22.28 6.43
CA LEU A 192 5.05 22.04 7.11
C LEU A 192 6.22 22.40 6.17
N HIS A 193 7.26 23.01 6.75
CA HIS A 193 8.50 23.27 6.03
C HIS A 193 9.38 22.01 5.95
N GLU A 194 10.28 21.98 4.96
CA GLU A 194 11.28 20.92 4.83
C GLU A 194 12.13 20.78 6.09
N GLY A 195 12.35 19.53 6.51
CA GLY A 195 13.18 19.22 7.65
C GLY A 195 12.64 18.11 8.53
N VAL A 196 13.36 17.81 9.61
CA VAL A 196 13.03 16.74 10.55
C VAL A 196 12.09 17.25 11.64
N ILE A 197 10.99 16.55 11.86
CA ILE A 197 10.09 16.77 12.98
C ILE A 197 9.96 15.51 13.85
N LYS A 198 9.56 15.68 15.11
CA LYS A 198 9.20 14.56 15.98
C LYS A 198 7.74 14.17 15.76
N SER A 199 7.42 12.89 15.97
CA SER A 199 6.04 12.39 15.98
C SER A 199 5.08 13.25 16.81
N LYS A 200 5.49 13.63 18.02
CA LYS A 200 4.73 14.54 18.88
C LYS A 200 4.35 15.84 18.17
N VAL A 201 5.27 16.45 17.44
CA VAL A 201 5.05 17.72 16.71
C VAL A 201 3.99 17.52 15.63
N TRP A 202 4.04 16.42 14.87
CA TRP A 202 3.01 16.07 13.90
C TRP A 202 1.62 15.95 14.54
N LEU A 203 1.51 15.26 15.69
CA LEU A 203 0.24 15.13 16.44
C LEU A 203 -0.28 16.48 16.93
N GLU A 204 0.59 17.32 17.48
CA GLU A 204 0.22 18.68 17.93
C GLU A 204 -0.24 19.57 16.76
N TYR A 205 0.41 19.46 15.58
CA TYR A 205 -0.04 20.14 14.36
C TYR A 205 -1.41 19.64 13.90
N SER A 206 -1.65 18.33 13.92
CA SER A 206 -2.95 17.74 13.58
C SER A 206 -4.08 18.32 14.44
N ILE A 207 -3.86 18.43 15.75
CA ILE A 207 -4.83 19.00 16.69
C ILE A 207 -5.04 20.49 16.40
N ASN A 208 -3.97 21.27 16.31
CA ASN A 208 -4.03 22.73 16.18
C ASN A 208 -4.65 23.17 14.85
N LYS A 209 -4.32 22.48 13.75
CA LYS A 209 -4.89 22.73 12.42
C LYS A 209 -6.23 22.03 12.19
N LYS A 210 -6.73 21.27 13.17
CA LYS A 210 -7.98 20.50 13.10
C LYS A 210 -8.01 19.54 11.92
N ILE A 211 -6.89 18.88 11.65
CA ILE A 211 -6.76 17.82 10.63
C ILE A 211 -7.15 16.52 11.31
N TYR A 212 -8.40 16.11 11.14
CA TYR A 212 -8.98 14.94 11.81
C TYR A 212 -8.88 13.67 10.99
N ASN A 213 -8.38 13.75 9.77
CA ASN A 213 -8.27 12.67 8.82
C ASN A 213 -6.82 12.54 8.38
N PHE A 214 -6.18 11.40 8.66
CA PHE A 214 -4.81 11.14 8.26
C PHE A 214 -4.73 9.78 7.58
N TYR A 215 -4.12 9.75 6.43
CA TYR A 215 -3.83 8.55 5.66
C TYR A 215 -2.41 8.65 5.12
N PHE A 216 -1.69 7.54 5.09
CA PHE A 216 -0.33 7.49 4.59
C PHE A 216 -0.02 6.09 4.08
N THR A 217 0.42 6.01 2.82
CA THR A 217 0.92 4.78 2.20
C THR A 217 1.86 5.12 1.05
N TRP A 218 1.36 5.83 0.04
CA TRP A 218 2.05 6.09 -1.23
C TRP A 218 2.87 7.39 -1.25
N SER A 219 2.79 8.21 -0.24
CA SER A 219 3.43 9.53 -0.17
C SER A 219 4.72 9.56 0.67
N GLY A 220 5.44 8.43 0.76
CA GLY A 220 6.68 8.44 1.51
C GLY A 220 7.43 7.12 1.53
N MET A 221 8.66 7.18 2.03
CA MET A 221 9.57 6.06 2.23
C MET A 221 9.70 5.75 3.72
N ILE A 222 9.83 4.48 4.06
CA ILE A 222 9.81 3.97 5.44
C ILE A 222 11.07 3.14 5.69
N ASP A 223 11.73 3.33 6.83
CA ASP A 223 12.78 2.42 7.30
C ASP A 223 12.19 1.03 7.54
N PHE A 224 12.73 0.02 6.86
CA PHE A 224 12.15 -1.31 6.89
C PHE A 224 12.41 -2.05 8.21
N ILE A 225 13.55 -1.79 8.85
CA ILE A 225 13.85 -2.36 10.17
C ILE A 225 12.90 -1.78 11.21
N TYR A 226 12.66 -0.46 11.15
CA TYR A 226 11.66 0.19 11.99
C TYR A 226 10.27 -0.43 11.79
N LEU A 227 9.81 -0.55 10.53
CA LEU A 227 8.49 -1.13 10.22
C LEU A 227 8.31 -2.54 10.82
N LYS A 228 9.34 -3.39 10.69
CA LYS A 228 9.36 -4.73 11.29
C LYS A 228 9.32 -4.69 12.82
N ASN A 229 10.11 -3.81 13.44
CA ASN A 229 10.19 -3.71 14.90
C ASN A 229 8.88 -3.30 15.55
N ILE A 230 8.12 -2.41 14.90
CA ILE A 230 6.79 -2.02 15.36
C ILE A 230 5.69 -3.00 14.96
N LYS A 231 6.03 -4.07 14.21
CA LYS A 231 5.12 -5.13 13.75
C LYS A 231 3.88 -4.59 13.05
N LEU A 232 4.03 -3.52 12.29
CA LEU A 232 2.90 -2.86 11.62
C LEU A 232 2.67 -3.47 10.24
N LYS A 233 1.46 -3.98 10.05
CA LYS A 233 0.90 -4.43 8.77
C LYS A 233 -0.42 -3.70 8.52
N PHE A 234 -0.92 -3.76 7.30
CA PHE A 234 -2.26 -3.28 6.99
C PHE A 234 -3.31 -4.22 7.59
N ILE A 235 -4.46 -3.70 7.98
CA ILE A 235 -5.59 -4.55 8.40
C ILE A 235 -6.17 -5.19 7.15
N ASP A 236 -6.23 -6.52 7.13
CA ASP A 236 -6.75 -7.27 6.00
C ASP A 236 -8.25 -7.06 5.77
N TYR A 237 -8.65 -7.14 4.52
CA TYR A 237 -10.06 -7.14 4.09
C TYR A 237 -10.87 -5.92 4.54
N ILE A 238 -10.25 -4.73 4.67
CA ILE A 238 -10.95 -3.48 4.94
C ILE A 238 -10.58 -2.39 3.93
N ILE A 239 -11.47 -1.43 3.73
CA ILE A 239 -11.13 -0.12 3.14
C ILE A 239 -10.65 0.82 4.25
N HIS A 240 -10.03 1.95 3.91
CA HIS A 240 -9.44 2.89 4.88
C HIS A 240 -8.29 2.30 5.72
N GLN A 241 -7.65 1.24 5.23
CA GLN A 241 -6.50 0.60 5.87
C GLN A 241 -5.27 1.53 5.95
N ASP A 242 -5.19 2.51 5.05
CA ASP A 242 -4.21 3.58 4.99
C ASP A 242 -4.29 4.54 6.19
N HIS A 243 -5.47 4.74 6.77
CA HIS A 243 -5.65 5.50 8.01
C HIS A 243 -4.99 4.80 9.20
N HIS A 244 -5.30 3.52 9.41
CA HIS A 244 -4.70 2.73 10.48
C HIS A 244 -3.19 2.70 10.35
N PHE A 245 -2.70 2.33 9.16
CA PHE A 245 -1.27 2.20 8.88
C PHE A 245 -0.54 3.54 9.10
N GLY A 246 -1.04 4.61 8.49
CA GLY A 246 -0.42 5.93 8.60
C GLY A 246 -0.41 6.49 10.02
N MET A 247 -1.54 6.42 10.72
CA MET A 247 -1.63 6.93 12.10
C MET A 247 -0.68 6.19 13.04
N LEU A 248 -0.62 4.87 12.99
CA LEU A 248 0.27 4.09 13.85
C LEU A 248 1.74 4.26 13.47
N LEU A 249 2.05 4.27 12.17
CA LEU A 249 3.40 4.51 11.68
C LEU A 249 3.95 5.82 12.24
N PHE A 250 3.20 6.90 12.09
CA PHE A 250 3.63 8.24 12.52
C PHE A 250 3.60 8.45 14.04
N ALA A 251 2.64 7.86 14.74
CA ALA A 251 2.55 7.99 16.20
C ALA A 251 3.66 7.23 16.94
N LYS A 252 4.17 6.15 16.34
CA LYS A 252 5.23 5.31 16.92
C LYS A 252 6.65 5.73 16.53
N CYS A 253 6.83 6.41 15.39
CA CYS A 253 8.15 6.84 14.95
C CYS A 253 8.71 7.93 15.88
N LYS A 254 10.02 8.09 15.85
CA LYS A 254 10.71 9.14 16.62
C LYS A 254 10.85 10.40 15.78
N TYR A 255 11.25 10.23 14.52
CA TYR A 255 11.53 11.33 13.61
C TYR A 255 10.90 11.07 12.23
N ILE A 256 10.37 12.16 11.65
CA ILE A 256 9.81 12.20 10.31
C ILE A 256 10.55 13.30 9.54
N TYR A 257 11.05 13.00 8.36
CA TYR A 257 11.54 14.04 7.46
C TYR A 257 10.41 14.53 6.57
N ILE A 258 10.12 15.80 6.64
CA ILE A 258 9.14 16.48 5.77
C ILE A 258 9.84 16.91 4.50
N PHE A 259 9.36 16.43 3.36
CA PHE A 259 9.88 16.74 2.05
C PHE A 259 8.76 17.32 1.16
N PRO A 260 8.55 18.65 1.14
CA PRO A 260 7.38 19.29 0.51
C PRO A 260 7.47 19.37 -1.02
N SER A 261 8.34 18.58 -1.64
CA SER A 261 8.40 18.43 -3.10
C SER A 261 7.43 17.36 -3.57
N SER A 262 6.74 17.63 -4.68
CA SER A 262 5.81 16.66 -5.27
C SER A 262 6.60 15.59 -6.01
N MET A 263 6.65 14.40 -5.43
CA MET A 263 7.36 13.23 -5.96
C MET A 263 6.40 12.18 -6.53
N HIS A 264 5.10 12.35 -6.31
CA HIS A 264 4.06 11.41 -6.68
C HIS A 264 2.92 12.12 -7.38
N THR A 265 2.39 11.53 -8.44
CA THR A 265 1.19 12.00 -9.16
C THR A 265 0.04 11.05 -8.89
N TYR A 266 -0.95 11.55 -8.17
CA TYR A 266 -2.19 10.86 -7.83
C TYR A 266 -3.23 11.02 -8.93
N ARG A 267 -3.73 9.90 -9.47
CA ARG A 267 -4.75 9.91 -10.52
C ARG A 267 -6.16 9.87 -9.93
N ILE A 268 -6.96 10.89 -10.23
CA ILE A 268 -8.38 10.93 -9.86
C ILE A 268 -9.21 10.48 -11.08
N ARG A 269 -9.86 9.34 -10.94
CA ARG A 269 -10.64 8.68 -12.00
C ARG A 269 -12.00 8.21 -11.52
N SER A 270 -12.91 7.93 -12.45
CA SER A 270 -14.28 7.50 -12.17
C SER A 270 -14.35 6.18 -11.42
N ASN A 271 -13.55 5.20 -11.81
CA ASN A 271 -13.60 3.83 -11.32
C ASN A 271 -12.61 3.55 -10.17
N SER A 272 -12.24 4.58 -9.37
CA SER A 272 -11.46 4.35 -8.17
C SER A 272 -12.31 3.75 -7.05
N THR A 273 -11.70 3.01 -6.13
CA THR A 273 -12.39 2.38 -4.98
C THR A 273 -13.28 3.35 -4.20
N ILE A 274 -12.93 4.64 -4.20
CA ILE A 274 -13.68 5.70 -3.50
C ILE A 274 -14.82 6.27 -4.36
N ASN A 275 -14.67 6.29 -5.70
CA ASN A 275 -15.56 6.98 -6.64
C ASN A 275 -16.41 6.03 -7.50
N LEU A 276 -16.46 4.73 -7.22
CA LEU A 276 -17.32 3.79 -7.94
C LEU A 276 -18.78 4.25 -7.88
N SER A 277 -19.40 4.42 -9.06
CA SER A 277 -20.83 4.66 -9.16
C SER A 277 -21.64 3.42 -8.76
N ASP A 278 -22.90 3.59 -8.35
CA ASP A 278 -23.75 2.46 -7.95
C ASP A 278 -23.94 1.41 -9.07
N SER A 279 -23.90 1.86 -10.33
CA SER A 279 -23.99 0.97 -11.52
C SER A 279 -22.71 0.16 -11.76
N GLU A 280 -21.54 0.72 -11.46
CA GLU A 280 -20.25 0.04 -11.61
C GLU A 280 -20.00 -0.95 -10.48
N LEU A 281 -20.48 -0.66 -9.27
CA LEU A 281 -20.45 -1.59 -8.14
C LEU A 281 -21.29 -2.85 -8.38
N GLN A 282 -22.40 -2.76 -9.12
CA GLN A 282 -23.21 -3.94 -9.47
C GLN A 282 -22.45 -4.94 -10.36
N ILE A 283 -21.44 -4.47 -11.10
CA ILE A 283 -20.71 -5.29 -12.06
C ILE A 283 -19.48 -5.95 -11.41
N HIS A 284 -18.88 -5.33 -10.37
CA HIS A 284 -17.61 -5.77 -9.79
C HIS A 284 -17.53 -5.60 -8.26
N ILE A 285 -18.36 -6.36 -7.52
CA ILE A 285 -18.20 -6.44 -6.06
C ILE A 285 -16.98 -7.31 -5.76
N PRO A 286 -15.96 -6.80 -5.04
CA PRO A 286 -14.84 -7.62 -4.62
C PRO A 286 -15.31 -8.84 -3.81
N ARG A 287 -14.73 -10.00 -4.07
CA ARG A 287 -15.17 -11.27 -3.46
C ARG A 287 -15.21 -11.22 -1.94
N TYR A 288 -14.25 -10.57 -1.31
CA TYR A 288 -14.17 -10.41 0.15
C TYR A 288 -15.28 -9.52 0.74
N MET A 289 -15.99 -8.75 -0.10
CA MET A 289 -17.13 -7.91 0.31
C MET A 289 -18.49 -8.57 0.02
N GLN A 290 -18.52 -9.68 -0.74
CA GLN A 290 -19.75 -10.27 -1.27
C GLN A 290 -20.77 -10.57 -0.16
N SER A 291 -20.36 -11.20 0.94
CA SER A 291 -21.25 -11.56 2.05
C SER A 291 -21.94 -10.36 2.69
N ILE A 292 -21.29 -9.20 2.70
CA ILE A 292 -21.86 -7.95 3.22
C ILE A 292 -22.92 -7.44 2.24
N TYR A 293 -22.60 -7.41 0.96
CA TYR A 293 -23.57 -6.98 -0.07
C TYR A 293 -24.81 -7.87 -0.10
N ASP A 294 -24.65 -9.18 -0.01
CA ASP A 294 -25.76 -10.14 0.03
C ASP A 294 -26.70 -9.88 1.23
N SER A 295 -26.15 -9.44 2.36
CA SER A 295 -26.90 -9.13 3.58
C SER A 295 -27.77 -7.88 3.47
N PHE A 296 -27.54 -7.00 2.50
CA PHE A 296 -28.29 -5.76 2.27
C PHE A 296 -29.30 -5.86 1.12
N ASN A 297 -29.66 -7.07 0.68
CA ASN A 297 -30.67 -7.30 -0.37
C ASN A 297 -30.49 -6.41 -1.60
N ILE A 298 -29.25 -6.27 -2.07
CA ILE A 298 -28.88 -5.50 -3.28
C ILE A 298 -28.91 -3.96 -3.08
N ASN A 299 -29.11 -3.44 -1.89
CA ASN A 299 -28.89 -2.00 -1.66
C ASN A 299 -27.38 -1.70 -1.52
N ILE A 300 -26.75 -1.48 -2.67
CA ILE A 300 -25.29 -1.32 -2.81
C ILE A 300 -24.79 -0.11 -2.03
N LYS A 301 -25.52 1.00 -2.03
CA LYS A 301 -25.14 2.21 -1.31
C LYS A 301 -25.09 1.97 0.21
N GLU A 302 -26.10 1.33 0.76
CA GLU A 302 -26.15 1.00 2.21
C GLU A 302 -25.06 -0.01 2.57
N ALA A 303 -24.84 -1.03 1.73
CA ALA A 303 -23.77 -2.00 1.94
C ALA A 303 -22.38 -1.33 1.94
N LYS A 304 -22.13 -0.39 1.01
CA LYS A 304 -20.88 0.38 0.95
C LYS A 304 -20.69 1.27 2.18
N GLU A 305 -21.74 1.98 2.62
CA GLU A 305 -21.70 2.82 3.81
C GLU A 305 -21.47 1.98 5.07
N TYR A 306 -22.12 0.83 5.18
CA TYR A 306 -21.93 -0.11 6.28
C TYR A 306 -20.49 -0.63 6.31
N TYR A 307 -19.98 -1.09 5.16
CA TYR A 307 -18.62 -1.61 5.05
C TYR A 307 -17.55 -0.54 5.38
N SER A 308 -17.75 0.68 4.90
CA SER A 308 -16.88 1.82 5.22
C SER A 308 -16.87 2.10 6.73
N SER A 309 -18.04 2.12 7.35
CA SER A 309 -18.18 2.39 8.79
C SER A 309 -17.59 1.26 9.63
N MET A 310 -17.81 0.00 9.22
CA MET A 310 -17.23 -1.18 9.87
C MET A 310 -15.69 -1.18 9.75
N SER A 311 -15.16 -0.82 8.59
CA SER A 311 -13.72 -0.69 8.38
C SER A 311 -13.12 0.33 9.34
N MET A 312 -13.76 1.50 9.51
CA MET A 312 -13.31 2.52 10.48
C MET A 312 -13.41 2.03 11.94
N PHE A 313 -14.38 1.19 12.26
CA PHE A 313 -14.44 0.56 13.58
C PHE A 313 -13.26 -0.37 13.82
N TYR A 314 -12.83 -1.16 12.81
CA TYR A 314 -11.63 -1.97 12.91
C TYR A 314 -10.38 -1.13 13.06
N VAL A 315 -10.26 -0.01 12.34
CA VAL A 315 -9.18 0.96 12.50
C VAL A 315 -9.09 1.43 13.96
N LEU A 316 -10.22 1.89 14.53
CA LEU A 316 -10.28 2.35 15.91
C LEU A 316 -9.90 1.26 16.91
N LYS A 317 -10.50 0.06 16.79
CA LYS A 317 -10.21 -1.09 17.64
C LYS A 317 -8.73 -1.46 17.65
N ASN A 318 -8.09 -1.49 16.48
CA ASN A 318 -6.68 -1.84 16.37
C ASN A 318 -5.77 -0.74 16.94
N CYS A 319 -6.11 0.54 16.75
CA CYS A 319 -5.38 1.63 17.41
C CYS A 319 -5.43 1.55 18.93
N PHE A 320 -6.59 1.23 19.52
CA PHE A 320 -6.73 1.06 20.97
C PHE A 320 -5.99 -0.17 21.52
N ASN A 321 -5.90 -1.23 20.72
CA ASN A 321 -5.26 -2.48 21.15
C ASN A 321 -3.74 -2.50 20.89
N ASP A 322 -3.19 -1.46 20.27
CA ASP A 322 -1.77 -1.42 19.93
C ASP A 322 -0.90 -1.22 21.18
N LYS A 323 -0.23 -2.28 21.63
CA LYS A 323 0.57 -2.30 22.85
C LYS A 323 1.76 -1.32 22.79
N ILE A 324 2.43 -1.23 21.64
CA ILE A 324 3.61 -0.35 21.46
C ILE A 324 3.21 1.11 21.56
N LEU A 325 2.08 1.49 20.97
CA LEU A 325 1.54 2.84 21.11
C LEU A 325 1.15 3.14 22.56
N MET A 326 0.50 2.19 23.23
CA MET A 326 0.03 2.37 24.62
C MET A 326 1.16 2.51 25.62
N GLU A 327 2.36 2.01 25.34
CA GLU A 327 3.58 2.26 26.13
C GLU A 327 3.99 3.74 26.10
N ASN A 328 3.76 4.44 24.97
CA ASN A 328 3.93 5.87 24.86
C ASN A 328 2.61 6.62 25.15
N ARG A 329 2.23 6.67 26.42
CA ARG A 329 0.96 7.25 26.89
C ARG A 329 0.68 8.65 26.35
N TYR A 330 1.70 9.48 26.17
CA TYR A 330 1.54 10.83 25.69
C TYR A 330 1.16 10.87 24.21
N ASN A 331 1.85 10.12 23.35
CA ASN A 331 1.48 10.02 21.94
C ASN A 331 0.12 9.34 21.75
N ALA A 332 -0.21 8.34 22.56
CA ALA A 332 -1.52 7.69 22.54
C ALA A 332 -2.64 8.71 22.85
N TYR A 333 -2.49 9.52 23.88
CA TYR A 333 -3.43 10.60 24.22
C TYR A 333 -3.57 11.64 23.09
N LEU A 334 -2.46 12.06 22.50
CA LEU A 334 -2.49 13.03 21.40
C LEU A 334 -3.15 12.42 20.14
N LEU A 335 -2.90 11.14 19.83
CA LEU A 335 -3.52 10.44 18.71
C LEU A 335 -5.04 10.36 18.89
N GLU A 336 -5.49 9.99 20.08
CA GLU A 336 -6.91 9.99 20.43
C GLU A 336 -7.54 11.37 20.21
N LYS A 337 -6.92 12.40 20.73
CA LYS A 337 -7.41 13.77 20.62
C LYS A 337 -7.43 14.27 19.16
N ALA A 338 -6.45 13.85 18.34
CA ALA A 338 -6.36 14.28 16.95
C ALA A 338 -7.41 13.61 16.06
N PHE A 339 -7.57 12.29 16.16
CA PHE A 339 -8.24 11.52 15.10
C PHE A 339 -9.46 10.72 15.56
N PHE A 340 -9.57 10.30 16.83
CA PHE A 340 -10.61 9.36 17.23
C PHE A 340 -12.02 9.92 17.14
N LYS A 341 -12.21 11.23 17.35
CA LYS A 341 -13.52 11.86 17.16
C LYS A 341 -14.06 11.63 15.75
N PHE A 342 -13.23 11.89 14.73
CA PHE A 342 -13.59 11.67 13.32
C PHE A 342 -13.92 10.21 13.03
N ILE A 343 -13.10 9.29 13.54
CA ILE A 343 -13.30 7.85 13.34
C ILE A 343 -14.59 7.39 14.03
N CYS A 344 -14.85 7.84 15.28
CA CYS A 344 -16.07 7.53 15.99
C CYS A 344 -17.33 8.06 15.27
N GLU A 345 -17.30 9.27 14.73
CA GLU A 345 -18.40 9.83 13.94
C GLU A 345 -18.68 8.99 12.68
N ARG A 346 -17.64 8.46 12.04
CA ARG A 346 -17.79 7.51 10.93
C ARG A 346 -18.37 6.17 11.38
N CYS A 347 -17.92 5.61 12.50
CA CYS A 347 -18.44 4.37 13.04
C CYS A 347 -19.94 4.47 13.42
N LEU A 348 -20.37 5.60 13.96
CA LEU A 348 -21.76 5.80 14.38
C LEU A 348 -22.77 5.75 13.23
N ARG A 349 -22.34 5.95 11.99
CA ARG A 349 -23.22 5.81 10.80
C ARG A 349 -23.81 4.41 10.66
N ILE A 350 -23.14 3.36 11.16
CA ILE A 350 -23.68 2.00 11.20
C ILE A 350 -25.06 1.95 11.90
N PHE A 351 -25.24 2.69 12.99
CA PHE A 351 -26.46 2.70 13.77
C PHE A 351 -27.62 3.45 13.09
N LEU A 352 -27.29 4.32 12.13
CA LEU A 352 -28.30 5.06 11.36
C LEU A 352 -28.81 4.26 10.15
N LEU A 353 -28.05 3.28 9.65
CA LEU A 353 -28.42 2.43 8.52
C LEU A 353 -29.39 1.29 8.91
N LYS A 354 -29.59 1.02 10.21
CA LYS A 354 -30.49 -0.03 10.72
C LYS A 354 -31.90 0.46 11.07
N ARG A 355 -32.26 1.70 10.73
CA ARG A 355 -33.62 2.24 10.87
C ARG A 355 -34.30 2.37 9.52
#